data_9fc757c9c6b73d427352b13502098d8a
#
_entry.id   9fc757c9c6b73d427352b13502098d8a
#
_cell.length_a   1.000
_cell.length_b   1.000
_cell.length_c   1.000
_cell.angle_alpha   90.00
_cell.angle_beta   90.00
_cell.angle_gamma   90.00
#
_symmetry.space_group_name_H-M   'P 1'
#
loop_
_entity.id
_entity.type
_entity.pdbx_description
1 polymer ?
#
loop_
_entity_poly.entity_id
_entity_poly.type
_entity_poly.pdbx_seq_one_letter_code
_entity_poly.pdbx_strand_id
1 'polypeptide(L)'
;CIRDSTTSILFNSLKQPLAVIFVIPISYIGVFLTFYWFKLNFDQGGFASFVLLCGITVNASIYILNEYNQIRQRKPLMSPYKAYLKAWNAKITPIFLTVVSTILGFIPFMLGPDKEAFWFSLAAGTIGGLAMSILGIFLYLPLFTLKKQP
;
A
#
# COMPACT_ATOMS: atom_id res chain seq x y z
N CYS A 1 -8.67 -3.61 20.01
CA CYS A 1 -8.05 -2.85 21.11
C CYS A 1 -6.64 -3.34 21.46
N ILE A 2 -6.41 -4.66 21.67
CA ILE A 2 -5.07 -5.18 22.01
C ILE A 2 -4.09 -5.09 20.83
N ARG A 3 -4.56 -5.28 19.59
CA ARG A 3 -3.74 -5.14 18.38
C ARG A 3 -3.24 -3.72 18.13
N ASP A 4 -4.07 -2.71 18.41
CA ASP A 4 -3.70 -1.31 18.17
C ASP A 4 -2.74 -0.80 19.26
N SER A 5 -2.93 -1.24 20.50
CA SER A 5 -2.01 -0.93 21.61
C SER A 5 -0.64 -1.58 21.40
N THR A 6 -0.58 -2.84 20.94
CA THR A 6 0.69 -3.52 20.60
C THR A 6 1.37 -2.85 19.40
N THR A 7 0.62 -2.35 18.42
CA THR A 7 1.18 -1.64 17.27
C THR A 7 1.77 -0.30 17.70
N SER A 8 1.10 0.43 18.57
CA SER A 8 1.59 1.72 19.11
C SER A 8 2.82 1.57 20.00
N ILE A 9 2.90 0.49 20.79
CA ILE A 9 4.07 0.17 21.63
C ILE A 9 5.23 -0.34 20.80
N LEU A 10 4.98 -1.11 19.73
CA LEU A 10 5.98 -1.57 18.77
C LEU A 10 6.56 -0.44 17.92
N PHE A 11 5.77 0.59 17.65
CA PHE A 11 6.21 1.82 16.98
C PHE A 11 6.73 2.85 17.98
N ASN A 12 7.77 2.54 18.73
CA ASN A 12 8.45 3.48 19.63
C ASN A 12 9.03 4.72 18.92
N SER A 13 8.47 5.09 17.77
CA SER A 13 8.85 6.20 16.93
C SER A 13 7.62 6.67 16.14
N LEU A 14 7.16 7.89 16.40
CA LEU A 14 6.10 8.58 15.64
C LEU A 14 6.39 8.73 14.13
N LYS A 15 7.57 8.35 13.69
CA LYS A 15 8.03 8.51 12.29
C LYS A 15 7.56 7.38 11.37
N GLN A 16 7.37 6.18 11.90
CA GLN A 16 6.90 5.05 11.09
C GLN A 16 5.44 5.20 10.66
N PRO A 17 4.49 5.58 11.54
CA PRO A 17 3.13 5.92 11.11
C PRO A 17 3.10 7.06 10.10
N LEU A 18 3.97 8.05 10.26
CA LEU A 18 4.06 9.18 9.35
C LEU A 18 4.52 8.74 7.95
N ALA A 19 5.47 7.81 7.87
CA ALA A 19 5.90 7.21 6.60
C ALA A 19 4.73 6.47 5.90
N VAL A 20 3.90 5.75 6.65
CA VAL A 20 2.71 5.07 6.10
C VAL A 20 1.71 6.08 5.53
N ILE A 21 1.46 7.18 6.23
CA ILE A 21 0.56 8.25 5.77
C ILE A 21 1.06 8.86 4.45
N PHE A 22 2.37 9.04 4.29
CA PHE A 22 2.93 9.59 3.06
C PHE A 22 2.89 8.63 1.85
N VAL A 23 2.73 7.33 2.06
CA VAL A 23 2.54 6.36 0.96
C VAL A 23 1.16 6.52 0.31
N ILE A 24 0.15 7.00 1.04
CA ILE A 24 -1.21 7.17 0.54
C ILE A 24 -1.27 8.14 -0.66
N PRO A 25 -0.69 9.35 -0.61
CA PRO A 25 -0.66 10.26 -1.75
C PRO A 25 -0.01 9.66 -3.00
N ILE A 26 1.00 8.80 -2.83
CA ILE A 26 1.66 8.12 -3.95
C ILE A 26 0.69 7.17 -4.66
N SER A 27 -0.12 6.43 -3.89
CA SER A 27 -1.17 5.58 -4.46
C SER A 27 -2.21 6.39 -5.22
N TYR A 28 -2.55 7.58 -4.73
CA TYR A 28 -3.51 8.48 -5.38
C TYR A 28 -3.00 9.01 -6.71
N ILE A 29 -1.71 9.25 -6.85
CA ILE A 29 -1.09 9.59 -8.14
C ILE A 29 -1.40 8.50 -9.17
N GLY A 30 -1.35 7.22 -8.77
CA GLY A 30 -1.72 6.10 -9.64
C GLY A 30 -3.17 6.14 -10.11
N VAL A 31 -4.10 6.53 -9.24
CA VAL A 31 -5.51 6.70 -9.60
C VAL A 31 -5.67 7.81 -10.64
N PHE A 32 -5.11 8.99 -10.38
CA PHE A 32 -5.18 10.12 -11.32
C PHE A 32 -4.56 9.79 -12.67
N LEU A 33 -3.44 9.08 -12.69
CA LEU A 33 -2.75 8.67 -13.90
C LEU A 33 -3.61 7.70 -14.72
N THR A 34 -4.30 6.77 -14.08
CA THR A 34 -5.20 5.83 -14.72
C THR A 34 -6.42 6.54 -15.30
N PHE A 35 -7.03 7.45 -14.55
CA PHE A 35 -8.15 8.26 -15.04
C PHE A 35 -7.76 9.12 -16.23
N TYR A 36 -6.58 9.72 -16.21
CA TYR A 36 -6.05 10.48 -17.33
C TYR A 36 -5.83 9.60 -18.58
N TRP A 37 -5.25 8.42 -18.40
CA TRP A 37 -4.94 7.53 -19.51
C TRP A 37 -6.19 6.96 -20.20
N PHE A 38 -7.17 6.57 -19.40
CA PHE A 38 -8.45 6.05 -19.90
C PHE A 38 -9.47 7.14 -20.25
N LYS A 39 -9.11 8.42 -20.07
CA LYS A 39 -10.00 9.58 -20.27
C LYS A 39 -11.35 9.43 -19.56
N LEU A 40 -11.31 8.91 -18.34
CA LEU A 40 -12.49 8.73 -17.52
C LEU A 40 -12.84 10.02 -16.78
N ASN A 41 -14.15 10.31 -16.67
CA ASN A 41 -14.61 11.35 -15.79
C ASN A 41 -14.47 10.92 -14.33
N PHE A 42 -14.08 11.87 -13.47
CA PHE A 42 -13.94 11.61 -12.05
C PHE A 42 -15.33 11.62 -11.40
N ASP A 43 -15.85 10.42 -11.15
CA ASP A 43 -17.18 10.20 -10.59
C ASP A 43 -17.14 9.64 -9.16
N GLN A 44 -18.28 9.24 -8.62
CA GLN A 44 -18.37 8.65 -7.29
C GLN A 44 -17.53 7.38 -7.13
N GLY A 45 -17.35 6.59 -8.20
CA GLY A 45 -16.48 5.41 -8.22
C GLY A 45 -15.02 5.77 -8.02
N GLY A 46 -14.57 6.88 -8.60
CA GLY A 46 -13.23 7.42 -8.37
C GLY A 46 -12.98 7.77 -6.91
N PHE A 47 -13.92 8.44 -6.25
CA PHE A 47 -13.79 8.74 -4.82
C PHE A 47 -13.80 7.47 -3.95
N ALA A 48 -14.65 6.50 -4.28
CA ALA A 48 -14.69 5.22 -3.57
C ALA A 48 -13.36 4.46 -3.71
N SER A 49 -12.68 4.55 -4.86
CA SER A 49 -11.37 3.94 -5.06
C SER A 49 -10.30 4.50 -4.12
N PHE A 50 -10.34 5.79 -3.79
CA PHE A 50 -9.42 6.39 -2.81
C PHE A 50 -9.57 5.78 -1.42
N VAL A 51 -10.81 5.63 -0.95
CA VAL A 51 -11.08 5.04 0.38
C VAL A 51 -10.58 3.60 0.44
N LEU A 52 -10.84 2.82 -0.60
CA LEU A 52 -10.43 1.43 -0.70
C LEU A 52 -8.90 1.30 -0.76
N LEU A 53 -8.24 2.12 -1.57
CA LEU A 53 -6.78 2.14 -1.68
C LEU A 53 -6.10 2.55 -0.37
N CYS A 54 -6.66 3.53 0.34
CA CYS A 54 -6.14 3.92 1.65
C CYS A 54 -6.08 2.71 2.58
N GLY A 55 -7.16 1.93 2.68
CA GLY A 55 -7.21 0.74 3.52
C GLY A 55 -6.18 -0.32 3.13
N ILE A 56 -6.09 -0.67 1.86
CA ILE A 56 -5.17 -1.70 1.37
C ILE A 56 -3.71 -1.26 1.52
N THR A 57 -3.39 -0.03 1.13
CA THR A 57 -2.02 0.50 1.17
C THR A 57 -1.50 0.62 2.60
N VAL A 58 -2.33 1.10 3.52
CA VAL A 58 -1.99 1.20 4.94
C VAL A 58 -1.72 -0.19 5.53
N ASN A 59 -2.59 -1.16 5.27
CA ASN A 59 -2.40 -2.53 5.73
C ASN A 59 -1.09 -3.14 5.22
N ALA A 60 -0.80 -3.01 3.93
CA ALA A 60 0.43 -3.51 3.33
C ALA A 60 1.67 -2.87 3.97
N SER A 61 1.65 -1.57 4.17
CA SER A 61 2.75 -0.82 4.80
C SER A 61 2.98 -1.25 6.24
N ILE A 62 1.91 -1.42 7.01
CA ILE A 62 1.98 -1.88 8.41
C ILE A 62 2.57 -3.28 8.49
N TYR A 63 2.20 -4.21 7.59
CA TYR A 63 2.76 -5.56 7.59
C TYR A 63 4.27 -5.57 7.39
N ILE A 64 4.78 -4.77 6.46
CA ILE A 64 6.22 -4.68 6.20
C ILE A 64 6.96 -4.05 7.39
N LEU A 65 6.45 -2.96 7.92
CA LEU A 65 7.06 -2.27 9.06
C LEU A 65 7.06 -3.13 10.33
N ASN A 66 5.98 -3.86 10.58
CA ASN A 66 5.90 -4.77 11.70
C ASN A 66 6.96 -5.88 11.60
N GLU A 67 7.10 -6.50 10.44
CA GLU A 67 8.13 -7.50 10.19
C GLU A 67 9.54 -6.93 10.32
N TYR A 68 9.76 -5.73 9.79
CA TYR A 68 11.04 -5.02 9.94
C TYR A 68 11.40 -4.81 11.42
N ASN A 69 10.45 -4.35 12.23
CA ASN A 69 10.66 -4.14 13.66
C ASN A 69 10.94 -5.44 14.40
N GLN A 70 10.23 -6.52 14.08
CA GLN A 70 10.49 -7.84 14.67
C GLN A 70 11.89 -8.37 14.33
N ILE A 71 12.33 -8.21 13.09
CA ILE A 71 13.67 -8.60 12.67
C ILE A 71 14.74 -7.79 13.42
N ARG A 72 14.51 -6.49 13.58
CA ARG A 72 15.41 -5.60 14.33
C ARG A 72 15.51 -5.98 15.80
N GLN A 73 14.41 -6.38 16.43
CA GLN A 73 14.41 -6.85 17.83
C GLN A 73 15.15 -8.19 18.00
N ARG A 74 14.97 -9.11 17.04
CA ARG A 74 15.62 -10.42 17.09
C ARG A 74 17.12 -10.38 16.75
N LYS A 75 17.54 -9.44 15.90
CA LYS A 75 18.92 -9.31 15.42
C LYS A 75 19.38 -7.85 15.42
N PRO A 76 19.69 -7.27 16.59
CA PRO A 76 20.03 -5.84 16.70
C PRO A 76 21.33 -5.46 15.95
N LEU A 77 22.25 -6.42 15.74
CA LEU A 77 23.52 -6.22 15.03
C LEU A 77 23.38 -6.24 13.49
N MET A 78 22.20 -6.58 12.97
CA MET A 78 21.96 -6.59 11.52
C MET A 78 21.80 -5.15 11.00
N SER A 79 22.45 -4.83 9.87
CA SER A 79 22.30 -3.51 9.27
C SER A 79 20.86 -3.23 8.91
N PRO A 80 20.37 -1.97 9.06
CA PRO A 80 18.98 -1.59 8.79
C PRO A 80 18.51 -1.98 7.39
N TYR A 81 19.38 -1.82 6.40
CA TYR A 81 19.10 -2.18 5.01
C TYR A 81 18.84 -3.68 4.82
N LYS A 82 19.69 -4.53 5.40
CA LYS A 82 19.52 -6.00 5.34
C LYS A 82 18.26 -6.46 6.07
N ALA A 83 17.94 -5.84 7.20
CA ALA A 83 16.72 -6.11 7.96
C ALA A 83 15.47 -5.74 7.13
N TYR A 84 15.51 -4.60 6.45
CA TYR A 84 14.42 -4.18 5.58
C TYR A 84 14.21 -5.11 4.37
N LEU A 85 15.29 -5.47 3.67
CA LEU A 85 15.22 -6.42 2.55
C LEU A 85 14.67 -7.79 2.99
N LYS A 86 15.04 -8.23 4.18
CA LYS A 86 14.52 -9.50 4.73
C LYS A 86 13.04 -9.41 5.06
N ALA A 87 12.60 -8.30 5.65
CA ALA A 87 11.17 -8.03 5.91
C ALA A 87 10.38 -7.96 4.62
N TRP A 88 10.92 -7.28 3.60
CA TRP A 88 10.33 -7.21 2.26
C TRP A 88 10.15 -8.60 1.65
N ASN A 89 11.21 -9.39 1.58
CA ASN A 89 11.16 -10.74 1.02
C ASN A 89 10.17 -11.66 1.76
N ALA A 90 10.01 -11.47 3.06
CA ALA A 90 9.07 -12.25 3.86
C ALA A 90 7.60 -11.86 3.60
N LYS A 91 7.33 -10.59 3.27
CA LYS A 91 5.95 -10.07 3.14
C LYS A 91 5.54 -9.75 1.70
N ILE A 92 6.46 -9.78 0.74
CA ILE A 92 6.13 -9.50 -0.66
C ILE A 92 5.11 -10.52 -1.22
N THR A 93 5.26 -11.80 -0.90
CA THR A 93 4.38 -12.85 -1.40
C THR A 93 2.92 -12.64 -0.96
N PRO A 94 2.60 -12.49 0.34
CA PRO A 94 1.22 -12.26 0.75
C PRO A 94 0.67 -10.92 0.24
N ILE A 95 1.48 -9.87 0.17
CA ILE A 95 1.04 -8.57 -0.37
C ILE A 95 0.74 -8.69 -1.87
N PHE A 96 1.63 -9.33 -2.62
CA PHE A 96 1.43 -9.55 -4.05
C PHE A 96 0.18 -10.39 -4.33
N LEU A 97 -0.03 -11.46 -3.57
CA LEU A 97 -1.23 -12.30 -3.68
C LEU A 97 -2.51 -11.49 -3.41
N THR A 98 -2.50 -10.64 -2.39
CA THR A 98 -3.65 -9.78 -2.06
C THR A 98 -3.94 -8.82 -3.20
N VAL A 99 -2.92 -8.19 -3.76
CA VAL A 99 -3.06 -7.25 -4.88
C VAL A 99 -3.59 -7.97 -6.13
N VAL A 100 -3.00 -9.11 -6.49
CA VAL A 100 -3.43 -9.90 -7.65
C VAL A 100 -4.87 -10.37 -7.47
N SER A 101 -5.22 -10.88 -6.28
CA SER A 101 -6.59 -11.30 -5.97
C SER A 101 -7.59 -10.15 -6.09
N THR A 102 -7.22 -8.97 -5.62
CA THR A 102 -8.07 -7.77 -5.73
C THR A 102 -8.24 -7.35 -7.19
N ILE A 103 -7.17 -7.34 -7.97
CA ILE A 103 -7.22 -7.01 -9.41
C ILE A 103 -8.13 -8.01 -10.13
N LEU A 104 -7.93 -9.30 -9.91
CA LEU A 104 -8.76 -10.36 -10.51
C LEU A 104 -10.24 -10.23 -10.12
N GLY A 105 -10.52 -9.82 -8.88
CA GLY A 105 -11.87 -9.56 -8.40
C GLY A 105 -12.55 -8.37 -9.09
N PHE A 106 -11.78 -7.39 -9.56
CA PHE A 106 -12.31 -6.22 -10.26
C PHE A 106 -12.45 -6.39 -11.78
N ILE A 107 -11.75 -7.36 -12.39
CA ILE A 107 -11.83 -7.61 -13.84
C ILE A 107 -13.27 -7.80 -14.34
N PRO A 108 -14.14 -8.61 -13.70
CA PRO A 108 -15.51 -8.79 -14.19
C PRO A 108 -16.31 -7.49 -14.25
N PHE A 109 -16.05 -6.52 -13.36
CA PHE A 109 -16.72 -5.22 -13.39
C PHE A 109 -16.29 -4.35 -14.58
N MET A 110 -15.12 -4.62 -15.15
CA MET A 110 -14.63 -3.93 -16.36
C MET A 110 -15.13 -4.56 -17.66
N LEU A 111 -15.50 -5.83 -17.63
CA LEU A 111 -15.87 -6.62 -18.82
C LEU A 111 -17.39 -6.77 -19.01
N GLY A 112 -18.21 -6.36 -18.05
CA GLY A 112 -19.66 -6.49 -18.09
C GLY A 112 -20.29 -5.75 -19.28
N PRO A 113 -21.40 -6.28 -19.87
CA PRO A 113 -22.12 -5.64 -20.98
C PRO A 113 -22.77 -4.32 -20.53
N ASP A 114 -23.23 -4.24 -19.31
CA ASP A 114 -23.77 -3.03 -18.68
C ASP A 114 -22.65 -2.36 -17.87
N LYS A 115 -21.82 -1.60 -18.56
CA LYS A 115 -20.75 -0.81 -17.92
C LYS A 115 -21.36 0.32 -17.09
N GLU A 116 -21.84 0.01 -15.91
CA GLU A 116 -22.17 1.06 -14.96
C GLU A 116 -20.91 1.89 -14.68
N ALA A 117 -20.99 3.18 -14.96
CA ALA A 117 -19.87 4.10 -14.85
C ALA A 117 -19.20 4.02 -13.49
N PHE A 118 -19.98 3.83 -12.43
CA PHE A 118 -19.48 3.70 -11.05
C PHE A 118 -18.51 2.51 -10.87
N TRP A 119 -18.92 1.30 -11.27
CA TRP A 119 -18.12 0.09 -11.08
C TRP A 119 -16.86 0.08 -11.95
N PHE A 120 -16.99 0.59 -13.17
CA PHE A 120 -15.84 0.70 -14.07
C PHE A 120 -14.79 1.69 -13.52
N SER A 121 -15.22 2.87 -13.06
CA SER A 121 -14.34 3.88 -12.47
C SER A 121 -13.69 3.39 -11.18
N LEU A 122 -14.46 2.70 -10.33
CA LEU A 122 -13.95 2.08 -9.10
C LEU A 122 -12.85 1.05 -9.41
N ALA A 123 -13.13 0.15 -10.34
CA ALA A 123 -12.19 -0.90 -10.73
C ALA A 123 -10.91 -0.31 -11.33
N ALA A 124 -11.04 0.58 -12.31
CA ALA A 124 -9.90 1.22 -12.97
C ALA A 124 -9.04 2.02 -11.99
N GLY A 125 -9.66 2.84 -11.15
CA GLY A 125 -8.96 3.61 -10.12
C GLY A 125 -8.23 2.72 -9.12
N THR A 126 -8.88 1.67 -8.66
CA THR A 126 -8.28 0.74 -7.69
C THR A 126 -7.09 -0.02 -8.29
N ILE A 127 -7.21 -0.54 -9.50
CA ILE A 127 -6.12 -1.26 -10.17
C ILE A 127 -4.91 -0.35 -10.38
N GLY A 128 -5.12 0.85 -10.91
CA GLY A 128 -4.04 1.82 -11.12
C GLY A 128 -3.39 2.27 -9.82
N GLY A 129 -4.18 2.56 -8.80
CA GLY A 129 -3.67 2.92 -7.49
C GLY A 129 -2.90 1.80 -6.80
N LEU A 130 -3.33 0.55 -6.92
CA LEU A 130 -2.61 -0.61 -6.38
C LEU A 130 -1.26 -0.82 -7.06
N ALA A 131 -1.18 -0.68 -8.38
CA ALA A 131 0.08 -0.78 -9.10
C ALA A 131 1.09 0.28 -8.61
N MET A 132 0.65 1.53 -8.45
CA MET A 132 1.49 2.61 -7.91
C MET A 132 1.80 2.43 -6.43
N SER A 133 0.90 1.85 -5.63
CA SER A 133 1.15 1.59 -4.21
C SER A 133 2.30 0.62 -4.00
N ILE A 134 2.42 -0.42 -4.82
CA ILE A 134 3.55 -1.36 -4.77
C ILE A 134 4.86 -0.62 -5.01
N LEU A 135 4.91 0.24 -6.03
CA LEU A 135 6.08 1.07 -6.32
C LEU A 135 6.38 2.03 -5.17
N GLY A 136 5.36 2.66 -4.61
CA GLY A 136 5.49 3.55 -3.46
C GLY A 136 6.06 2.83 -2.23
N ILE A 137 5.55 1.67 -1.91
CA ILE A 137 6.03 0.85 -0.79
C ILE A 137 7.47 0.39 -1.02
N PHE A 138 7.80 0.01 -2.25
CA PHE A 138 9.14 -0.47 -2.59
C PHE A 138 10.20 0.64 -2.58
N LEU A 139 9.88 1.82 -3.12
CA LEU A 139 10.84 2.91 -3.26
C LEU A 139 10.85 3.86 -2.05
N TYR A 140 9.67 4.23 -1.58
CA TYR A 140 9.51 5.30 -0.59
C TYR A 140 9.69 4.81 0.85
N LEU A 141 9.13 3.65 1.18
CA LEU A 141 9.19 3.12 2.53
C LEU A 141 10.64 2.87 3.02
N PRO A 142 11.56 2.27 2.21
CA PRO A 142 12.95 2.11 2.60
C PRO A 142 13.69 3.44 2.76
N LEU A 143 13.42 4.40 1.89
CA LEU A 143 14.01 5.73 1.99
C LEU A 143 13.71 6.41 3.32
N PHE A 144 12.49 6.30 3.79
CA PHE A 144 12.05 6.92 5.04
C PHE A 144 12.52 6.16 6.28
N THR A 145 12.56 4.82 6.20
CA THR A 145 13.00 3.97 7.31
C THR A 145 14.51 3.97 7.48
N LEU A 146 15.27 4.10 6.38
CA LEU A 146 16.74 4.02 6.38
C LEU A 146 17.43 5.37 6.57
N LYS A 147 16.77 6.49 6.19
CA LYS A 147 17.36 7.83 6.21
C LYS A 147 17.64 8.36 7.61
N LYS A 148 17.27 7.66 8.69
CA LYS A 148 17.43 8.17 10.05
C LYS A 148 17.83 7.11 11.06
N GLN A 149 19.13 6.79 11.04
CA GLN A 149 19.83 6.49 12.29
C GLN A 149 21.09 7.38 12.33
N PRO A 150 21.16 8.31 13.32
CA PRO A 150 22.45 8.87 13.71
C PRO A 150 23.28 7.79 14.34
#